data_f9a54ee50c19c27301137651ec252adf
#
_entry.id   f9a54ee50c19c27301137651ec252adf
#
_cell.length_a   1.000
_cell.length_b   1.000
_cell.length_c   1.000
_cell.angle_alpha   90.00
_cell.angle_beta   90.00
_cell.angle_gamma   90.00
#
_symmetry.space_group_name_H-M   'P 1'
#
loop_
_entity.id
_entity.type
_entity.pdbx_description
1 polymer ?
#
loop_
_entity_poly.entity_id
_entity_poly.type
_entity_poly.pdbx_seq_one_letter_code
_entity_poly.pdbx_strand_id
1 'polypeptide(L)'
;MAQLAAVLEDQRKSEETALITGSEAIAVACKLADVDVITAYPIRPYDTVMQYVSKLVANGELDCEYIVAEGEHSQFEIVKHASACGARVFCGSSGVGWMYAMEALTVTPALRIPMVAMVGNRALDDPGAFGVEHNDALTVRDLGWQLVWVDTAQEALDTALIAYRVAEDRRIFLPCAISCDGAFLTHSQALVKIPSQEKVNEFLPRYNRADLLLHPDNPITVAPQGNEDWVMEIRRQNYAAMERTSEVIREAYADFERIFGRSYGNPFFEEYETEDADVV
;
A
#
# COMPACT_ATOMS: atom_id res chain seq x y z
N MET A 1 -35.31 1.33 7.07
CA MET A 1 -34.42 2.01 6.11
C MET A 1 -33.82 3.29 6.71
N ALA A 2 -34.59 4.30 7.15
CA ALA A 2 -34.05 5.53 7.74
C ALA A 2 -33.24 5.31 9.04
N GLN A 3 -33.68 4.40 9.90
CA GLN A 3 -33.00 4.07 11.14
C GLN A 3 -31.65 3.33 10.91
N LEU A 4 -31.60 2.45 9.90
CA LEU A 4 -30.35 1.80 9.49
C LEU A 4 -29.39 2.80 8.86
N ALA A 5 -29.87 3.72 8.03
CA ALA A 5 -29.05 4.78 7.46
C ALA A 5 -28.46 5.71 8.53
N ALA A 6 -29.24 6.07 9.57
CA ALA A 6 -28.75 6.88 10.68
C ALA A 6 -27.69 6.15 11.52
N VAL A 7 -27.82 4.86 11.75
CA VAL A 7 -26.82 4.05 12.47
C VAL A 7 -25.51 3.95 11.65
N LEU A 8 -25.61 3.73 10.35
CA LEU A 8 -24.45 3.69 9.45
C LEU A 8 -23.75 5.05 9.35
N GLU A 9 -24.52 6.14 9.40
CA GLU A 9 -23.99 7.50 9.40
C GLU A 9 -23.29 7.85 10.72
N ASP A 10 -23.80 7.38 11.85
CA ASP A 10 -23.17 7.55 13.17
C ASP A 10 -21.87 6.74 13.29
N GLN A 11 -21.85 5.50 12.78
CA GLN A 11 -20.64 4.67 12.70
C GLN A 11 -19.54 5.29 11.83
N ARG A 12 -19.89 6.00 10.77
CA ARG A 12 -18.92 6.68 9.89
C ARG A 12 -18.25 7.88 10.56
N LYS A 13 -18.84 8.45 11.61
CA LYS A 13 -18.35 9.64 12.33
C LYS A 13 -17.56 9.30 13.59
N SER A 14 -17.66 8.08 14.10
CA SER A 14 -17.01 7.67 15.35
C SER A 14 -15.62 7.10 15.11
N GLU A 15 -14.67 7.49 15.93
CA GLU A 15 -13.40 6.75 16.07
C GLU A 15 -13.64 5.53 16.94
N GLU A 16 -13.01 4.42 16.59
CA GLU A 16 -13.13 3.14 17.29
C GLU A 16 -11.74 2.70 17.79
N THR A 17 -11.71 1.98 18.91
CA THR A 17 -10.49 1.30 19.36
C THR A 17 -10.73 -0.20 19.33
N ALA A 18 -9.93 -0.92 18.59
CA ALA A 18 -10.03 -2.38 18.45
C ALA A 18 -8.73 -3.07 18.87
N LEU A 19 -8.85 -4.28 19.37
CA LEU A 19 -7.72 -5.17 19.65
C LEU A 19 -7.52 -6.07 18.42
N ILE A 20 -6.58 -5.69 17.57
CA ILE A 20 -6.33 -6.32 16.25
C ILE A 20 -4.85 -6.52 15.99
N THR A 21 -4.53 -7.42 15.06
CA THR A 21 -3.16 -7.64 14.56
C THR A 21 -2.78 -6.60 13.52
N GLY A 22 -1.48 -6.51 13.19
CA GLY A 22 -1.02 -5.65 12.10
C GLY A 22 -1.61 -6.06 10.74
N SER A 23 -1.82 -7.36 10.50
CA SER A 23 -2.50 -7.84 9.29
C SER A 23 -3.96 -7.39 9.21
N GLU A 24 -4.68 -7.46 10.33
CA GLU A 24 -6.06 -6.95 10.42
C GLU A 24 -6.09 -5.42 10.25
N ALA A 25 -5.10 -4.70 10.79
CA ALA A 25 -4.96 -3.26 10.65
C ALA A 25 -4.78 -2.84 9.19
N ILE A 26 -3.96 -3.55 8.40
CA ILE A 26 -3.82 -3.33 6.94
C ILE A 26 -5.15 -3.57 6.22
N ALA A 27 -5.88 -4.65 6.55
CA ALA A 27 -7.18 -4.91 5.91
C ALA A 27 -8.24 -3.84 6.26
N VAL A 28 -8.23 -3.32 7.50
CA VAL A 28 -9.07 -2.19 7.92
C VAL A 28 -8.68 -0.92 7.14
N ALA A 29 -7.39 -0.67 6.92
CA ALA A 29 -6.95 0.45 6.10
C ALA A 29 -7.45 0.34 4.65
N CYS A 30 -7.46 -0.88 4.05
CA CYS A 30 -8.04 -1.10 2.72
C CYS A 30 -9.54 -0.75 2.69
N LYS A 31 -10.30 -1.14 3.73
CA LYS A 31 -11.72 -0.77 3.88
C LYS A 31 -11.90 0.75 3.97
N LEU A 32 -11.13 1.42 4.81
CA LEU A 32 -11.19 2.86 5.00
C LEU A 32 -10.77 3.65 3.75
N ALA A 33 -9.82 3.13 2.99
CA ALA A 33 -9.35 3.70 1.74
C ALA A 33 -10.32 3.47 0.57
N ASP A 34 -11.39 2.71 0.75
CA ASP A 34 -12.36 2.38 -0.30
C ASP A 34 -11.65 1.75 -1.52
N VAL A 35 -10.96 0.64 -1.28
CA VAL A 35 -10.19 -0.08 -2.31
C VAL A 35 -11.14 -0.82 -3.24
N ASP A 36 -11.00 -0.58 -4.56
CA ASP A 36 -11.89 -1.14 -5.59
C ASP A 36 -11.54 -2.60 -5.94
N VAL A 37 -10.23 -2.95 -5.96
CA VAL A 37 -9.77 -4.29 -6.36
C VAL A 37 -8.68 -4.77 -5.43
N ILE A 38 -8.88 -5.94 -4.84
CA ILE A 38 -7.88 -6.64 -4.02
C ILE A 38 -7.60 -8.00 -4.63
N THR A 39 -6.33 -8.30 -4.85
CA THR A 39 -5.92 -9.63 -5.32
C THR A 39 -5.07 -10.32 -4.28
N ALA A 40 -5.15 -11.64 -4.28
CA ALA A 40 -4.48 -12.46 -3.30
C ALA A 40 -4.03 -13.81 -3.88
N TYR A 41 -2.93 -14.30 -3.37
CA TYR A 41 -2.50 -15.70 -3.47
C TYR A 41 -1.98 -16.13 -2.09
N PRO A 42 -2.39 -17.31 -1.57
CA PRO A 42 -2.11 -17.69 -0.18
C PRO A 42 -0.62 -18.00 0.03
N ILE A 43 0.04 -17.09 0.72
CA ILE A 43 1.42 -17.24 1.20
C ILE A 43 1.54 -16.60 2.59
N ARG A 44 2.21 -17.28 3.54
CA ARG A 44 2.44 -16.72 4.88
C ARG A 44 3.55 -15.68 4.88
N PRO A 45 3.38 -14.60 5.65
CA PRO A 45 2.27 -14.23 6.52
C PRO A 45 1.17 -13.40 5.83
N TYR A 46 1.25 -13.09 4.55
CA TYR A 46 0.24 -12.31 3.83
C TYR A 46 -1.16 -12.95 3.86
N ASP A 47 -1.25 -14.27 3.98
CA ASP A 47 -2.53 -14.99 4.06
C ASP A 47 -3.42 -14.52 5.21
N THR A 48 -2.86 -13.96 6.28
CA THR A 48 -3.64 -13.39 7.40
C THR A 48 -4.42 -12.13 6.97
N VAL A 49 -3.83 -11.28 6.12
CA VAL A 49 -4.52 -10.13 5.52
C VAL A 49 -5.65 -10.61 4.61
N MET A 50 -5.36 -11.59 3.74
CA MET A 50 -6.36 -12.20 2.84
C MET A 50 -7.59 -12.69 3.57
N GLN A 51 -7.38 -13.43 4.68
CA GLN A 51 -8.47 -13.98 5.49
C GLN A 51 -9.34 -12.88 6.07
N TYR A 52 -8.75 -11.79 6.53
CA TYR A 52 -9.52 -10.68 7.10
C TYR A 52 -10.25 -9.88 6.03
N VAL A 53 -9.61 -9.57 4.91
CA VAL A 53 -10.26 -8.94 3.76
C VAL A 53 -11.44 -9.78 3.28
N SER A 54 -11.28 -11.10 3.14
CA SER A 54 -12.39 -11.98 2.72
C SER A 54 -13.60 -11.93 3.65
N LYS A 55 -13.37 -11.77 4.98
CA LYS A 55 -14.44 -11.55 5.96
C LYS A 55 -15.14 -10.21 5.78
N LEU A 56 -14.38 -9.13 5.58
CA LEU A 56 -14.96 -7.80 5.35
C LEU A 56 -15.86 -7.80 4.10
N VAL A 57 -15.40 -8.43 3.01
CA VAL A 57 -16.17 -8.56 1.78
C VAL A 57 -17.42 -9.43 1.99
N ALA A 58 -17.28 -10.60 2.63
CA ALA A 58 -18.39 -11.51 2.89
C ALA A 58 -19.46 -10.90 3.80
N ASN A 59 -19.06 -10.02 4.72
CA ASN A 59 -19.96 -9.30 5.62
C ASN A 59 -20.60 -8.06 4.97
N GLY A 60 -20.19 -7.68 3.74
CA GLY A 60 -20.63 -6.45 3.09
C GLY A 60 -20.04 -5.17 3.71
N GLU A 61 -18.92 -5.29 4.43
CA GLU A 61 -18.22 -4.17 5.05
C GLU A 61 -17.20 -3.50 4.12
N LEU A 62 -16.77 -4.20 3.09
CA LEU A 62 -15.89 -3.73 2.02
C LEU A 62 -16.50 -4.14 0.69
N ASP A 63 -16.84 -3.15 -0.12
CA ASP A 63 -17.36 -3.35 -1.48
C ASP A 63 -16.20 -3.28 -2.48
N CYS A 64 -15.58 -4.43 -2.76
CA CYS A 64 -14.47 -4.54 -3.69
C CYS A 64 -14.52 -5.84 -4.48
N GLU A 65 -13.89 -5.84 -5.64
CA GLU A 65 -13.59 -7.06 -6.39
C GLU A 65 -12.42 -7.79 -5.71
N TYR A 66 -12.74 -8.87 -4.96
CA TYR A 66 -11.74 -9.71 -4.29
C TYR A 66 -11.42 -10.94 -5.15
N ILE A 67 -10.22 -11.00 -5.71
CA ILE A 67 -9.80 -12.00 -6.68
C ILE A 67 -8.66 -12.85 -6.11
N VAL A 68 -8.88 -14.16 -6.01
CA VAL A 68 -7.81 -15.13 -5.71
C VAL A 68 -7.19 -15.57 -7.03
N ALA A 69 -5.93 -15.19 -7.22
CA ALA A 69 -5.14 -15.51 -8.41
C ALA A 69 -4.53 -16.92 -8.31
N GLU A 70 -4.01 -17.43 -9.43
CA GLU A 70 -3.32 -18.72 -9.48
C GLU A 70 -1.84 -18.66 -9.06
N GLY A 71 -1.33 -17.44 -8.81
CA GLY A 71 0.04 -17.21 -8.38
C GLY A 71 0.33 -15.73 -8.14
N GLU A 72 1.45 -15.44 -7.49
CA GLU A 72 1.82 -14.07 -7.12
C GLU A 72 2.08 -13.18 -8.34
N HIS A 73 2.65 -13.71 -9.40
CA HIS A 73 2.81 -12.98 -10.65
C HIS A 73 1.46 -12.47 -11.17
N SER A 74 0.48 -13.35 -11.29
CA SER A 74 -0.85 -12.99 -11.79
C SER A 74 -1.58 -12.01 -10.89
N GLN A 75 -1.45 -12.13 -9.55
CA GLN A 75 -2.10 -11.17 -8.65
C GLN A 75 -1.57 -9.75 -8.87
N PHE A 76 -0.26 -9.57 -9.04
CA PHE A 76 0.32 -8.25 -9.30
C PHE A 76 -0.03 -7.72 -10.70
N GLU A 77 -0.13 -8.60 -11.70
CA GLU A 77 -0.58 -8.23 -13.04
C GLU A 77 -2.03 -7.73 -13.05
N ILE A 78 -2.93 -8.40 -12.32
CA ILE A 78 -4.33 -7.99 -12.22
C ILE A 78 -4.44 -6.58 -11.61
N VAL A 79 -3.84 -6.34 -10.45
CA VAL A 79 -3.92 -5.01 -9.79
C VAL A 79 -3.22 -3.92 -10.57
N LYS A 80 -2.12 -4.23 -11.24
CA LYS A 80 -1.43 -3.28 -12.14
C LYS A 80 -2.37 -2.77 -13.23
N HIS A 81 -3.06 -3.68 -13.91
CA HIS A 81 -3.99 -3.31 -14.98
C HIS A 81 -5.27 -2.66 -14.46
N ALA A 82 -5.80 -3.12 -13.31
CA ALA A 82 -6.93 -2.48 -12.65
C ALA A 82 -6.62 -1.02 -12.27
N SER A 83 -5.43 -0.76 -11.71
CA SER A 83 -4.98 0.60 -11.41
C SER A 83 -4.83 1.46 -12.66
N ALA A 84 -4.34 0.89 -13.77
CA ALA A 84 -4.28 1.60 -15.06
C ALA A 84 -5.68 1.98 -15.58
N CYS A 85 -6.71 1.21 -15.24
CA CYS A 85 -8.11 1.49 -15.52
C CYS A 85 -8.79 2.41 -14.49
N GLY A 86 -8.06 2.91 -13.50
CA GLY A 86 -8.55 3.89 -12.52
C GLY A 86 -9.09 3.31 -11.22
N ALA A 87 -8.90 2.02 -10.97
CA ALA A 87 -9.24 1.40 -9.69
C ALA A 87 -8.16 1.68 -8.64
N ARG A 88 -8.56 1.92 -7.40
CA ARG A 88 -7.67 1.86 -6.24
C ARG A 88 -7.44 0.39 -5.89
N VAL A 89 -6.20 -0.01 -5.74
CA VAL A 89 -5.85 -1.43 -5.68
C VAL A 89 -5.00 -1.77 -4.46
N PHE A 90 -5.11 -3.02 -4.02
CA PHE A 90 -4.24 -3.61 -3.00
C PHE A 90 -3.87 -5.05 -3.36
N CYS A 91 -2.65 -5.43 -3.02
CA CYS A 91 -2.18 -6.82 -3.04
C CYS A 91 -1.04 -6.99 -2.05
N GLY A 92 -0.48 -8.17 -1.97
CA GLY A 92 0.70 -8.42 -1.14
C GLY A 92 1.27 -9.80 -1.35
N SER A 93 2.47 -10.00 -0.83
CA SER A 93 3.14 -11.29 -0.86
C SER A 93 4.21 -11.36 0.23
N SER A 94 5.02 -12.40 0.23
CA SER A 94 6.05 -12.67 1.23
C SER A 94 7.17 -13.51 0.62
N GLY A 95 8.41 -13.32 1.06
CA GLY A 95 9.52 -14.21 0.72
C GLY A 95 9.67 -14.46 -0.79
N VAL A 96 9.78 -15.71 -1.17
CA VAL A 96 9.95 -16.11 -2.59
C VAL A 96 8.72 -15.82 -3.46
N GLY A 97 7.52 -15.71 -2.89
CA GLY A 97 6.33 -15.32 -3.63
C GLY A 97 6.42 -13.87 -4.14
N TRP A 98 6.99 -12.95 -3.34
CA TRP A 98 7.32 -11.61 -3.79
C TRP A 98 8.28 -11.64 -4.97
N MET A 99 9.32 -12.48 -4.91
CA MET A 99 10.28 -12.64 -6.01
C MET A 99 9.66 -13.33 -7.24
N TYR A 100 8.68 -14.23 -7.05
CA TYR A 100 7.97 -14.85 -8.18
C TYR A 100 7.19 -13.83 -9.01
N ALA A 101 6.77 -12.72 -8.40
CA ALA A 101 6.12 -11.60 -9.07
C ALA A 101 7.10 -10.58 -9.72
N MET A 102 8.41 -10.85 -9.78
CA MET A 102 9.45 -9.87 -10.12
C MET A 102 9.21 -9.16 -11.45
N GLU A 103 8.66 -9.83 -12.47
CA GLU A 103 8.33 -9.18 -13.74
C GLU A 103 7.32 -8.04 -13.53
N ALA A 104 6.19 -8.34 -12.87
CA ALA A 104 5.16 -7.35 -12.57
C ALA A 104 5.72 -6.23 -11.66
N LEU A 105 6.52 -6.58 -10.65
CA LEU A 105 7.15 -5.62 -9.75
C LEU A 105 8.13 -4.68 -10.45
N THR A 106 8.82 -5.15 -11.49
CA THR A 106 9.74 -4.34 -12.30
C THR A 106 9.00 -3.39 -13.22
N VAL A 107 7.92 -3.86 -13.84
CA VAL A 107 7.16 -3.10 -14.86
C VAL A 107 6.28 -2.02 -14.21
N THR A 108 5.68 -2.29 -13.05
CA THR A 108 4.74 -1.38 -12.39
C THR A 108 5.30 0.03 -12.16
N PRO A 109 6.45 0.23 -11.51
CA PRO A 109 7.01 1.56 -11.33
C PRO A 109 7.51 2.17 -12.64
N ALA A 110 8.00 1.34 -13.58
CA ALA A 110 8.46 1.80 -14.88
C ALA A 110 7.32 2.44 -15.71
N LEU A 111 6.09 1.96 -15.54
CA LEU A 111 4.88 2.51 -16.15
C LEU A 111 4.21 3.60 -15.29
N ARG A 112 4.77 3.92 -14.14
CA ARG A 112 4.19 4.88 -13.18
C ARG A 112 2.73 4.55 -12.86
N ILE A 113 2.50 3.30 -12.47
CA ILE A 113 1.19 2.81 -12.04
C ILE A 113 1.16 2.76 -10.51
N PRO A 114 0.36 3.61 -9.85
CA PRO A 114 0.27 3.60 -8.40
C PRO A 114 -0.45 2.35 -7.91
N MET A 115 0.08 1.78 -6.85
CA MET A 115 -0.57 0.73 -6.07
C MET A 115 0.01 0.73 -4.65
N VAL A 116 -0.71 0.17 -3.72
CA VAL A 116 -0.20 -0.16 -2.39
C VAL A 116 -0.12 -1.66 -2.26
N ALA A 117 1.02 -2.15 -1.82
CA ALA A 117 1.25 -3.57 -1.57
C ALA A 117 1.80 -3.78 -0.16
N MET A 118 1.51 -4.94 0.44
CA MET A 118 2.15 -5.37 1.68
C MET A 118 3.19 -6.44 1.38
N VAL A 119 4.36 -6.32 2.00
CA VAL A 119 5.35 -7.40 2.08
C VAL A 119 5.37 -7.91 3.51
N GLY A 120 4.86 -9.13 3.72
CA GLY A 120 5.02 -9.83 4.99
C GLY A 120 6.41 -10.45 5.07
N ASN A 121 7.32 -9.75 5.73
CA ASN A 121 8.74 -10.08 5.70
C ASN A 121 9.05 -11.45 6.31
N ARG A 122 9.72 -12.28 5.56
CA ARG A 122 10.30 -13.54 6.02
C ARG A 122 11.52 -13.90 5.17
N ALA A 123 12.31 -14.89 5.65
CA ALA A 123 13.45 -15.38 4.92
C ALA A 123 13.08 -15.84 3.50
N LEU A 124 13.98 -15.61 2.58
CA LEU A 124 13.96 -16.28 1.27
C LEU A 124 14.34 -17.75 1.47
N ASP A 125 13.51 -18.68 0.99
CA ASP A 125 13.75 -20.12 1.05
C ASP A 125 14.90 -20.49 0.09
N ASP A 126 15.63 -21.58 0.23
CA ASP A 126 16.03 -22.37 1.37
C ASP A 126 17.44 -22.00 1.83
N PRO A 127 17.79 -22.06 3.11
CA PRO A 127 17.05 -22.59 4.25
C PRO A 127 15.98 -21.64 4.72
N GLY A 128 14.73 -22.15 4.84
CA GLY A 128 13.57 -21.36 5.21
C GLY A 128 13.53 -21.01 6.69
N ALA A 129 13.08 -19.81 7.00
CA ALA A 129 12.75 -19.36 8.35
C ALA A 129 11.49 -18.49 8.34
N PHE A 130 10.63 -18.66 9.33
CA PHE A 130 9.47 -17.80 9.53
C PHE A 130 9.77 -16.57 10.40
N GLY A 131 11.05 -16.38 10.76
CA GLY A 131 11.51 -15.18 11.44
C GLY A 131 11.62 -13.99 10.49
N VAL A 132 11.80 -12.81 11.08
CA VAL A 132 11.89 -11.56 10.33
C VAL A 132 13.17 -11.51 9.50
N GLU A 133 13.01 -11.25 8.22
CA GLU A 133 14.11 -10.95 7.31
C GLU A 133 13.58 -10.00 6.23
N HIS A 134 14.33 -8.96 5.92
CA HIS A 134 13.87 -7.90 5.00
C HIS A 134 14.37 -8.05 3.57
N ASN A 135 15.07 -9.12 3.24
CA ASN A 135 15.64 -9.34 1.91
C ASN A 135 14.56 -9.43 0.82
N ASP A 136 13.36 -9.93 1.15
CA ASP A 136 12.24 -9.94 0.22
C ASP A 136 11.84 -8.51 -0.21
N ALA A 137 11.53 -7.62 0.72
CA ALA A 137 11.19 -6.23 0.40
C ALA A 137 12.35 -5.50 -0.30
N LEU A 138 13.60 -5.73 0.12
CA LEU A 138 14.77 -5.05 -0.43
C LEU A 138 15.08 -5.44 -1.89
N THR A 139 14.52 -6.54 -2.42
CA THR A 139 14.73 -6.92 -3.82
C THR A 139 14.27 -5.88 -4.84
N VAL A 140 13.33 -5.02 -4.46
CA VAL A 140 12.76 -3.99 -5.36
C VAL A 140 13.28 -2.58 -5.08
N ARG A 141 14.26 -2.40 -4.19
CA ARG A 141 14.77 -1.08 -3.78
C ARG A 141 15.27 -0.22 -4.94
N ASP A 142 15.82 -0.86 -5.99
CA ASP A 142 16.40 -0.18 -7.15
C ASP A 142 15.44 -0.13 -8.35
N LEU A 143 14.18 -0.59 -8.19
CA LEU A 143 13.21 -0.70 -9.28
C LEU A 143 12.24 0.50 -9.39
N GLY A 144 12.23 1.38 -8.39
CA GLY A 144 11.32 2.53 -8.37
C GLY A 144 10.10 2.36 -7.45
N TRP A 145 10.12 1.37 -6.56
CA TRP A 145 9.17 1.22 -5.47
C TRP A 145 9.52 2.16 -4.32
N GLN A 146 8.52 2.72 -3.68
CA GLN A 146 8.65 3.33 -2.37
C GLN A 146 8.55 2.21 -1.33
N LEU A 147 9.55 2.10 -0.48
CA LEU A 147 9.61 1.10 0.58
C LEU A 147 9.43 1.79 1.93
N VAL A 148 8.50 1.33 2.72
CA VAL A 148 8.26 1.82 4.07
C VAL A 148 8.15 0.65 5.04
N TRP A 149 8.83 0.72 6.17
CA TRP A 149 8.79 -0.27 7.24
C TRP A 149 7.88 0.23 8.35
N VAL A 150 7.13 -0.67 8.95
CA VAL A 150 6.25 -0.39 10.08
C VAL A 150 6.49 -1.41 11.18
N ASP A 151 6.47 -0.97 12.43
CA ASP A 151 6.78 -1.81 13.60
C ASP A 151 5.60 -2.01 14.56
N THR A 152 4.52 -1.25 14.42
CA THR A 152 3.31 -1.39 15.22
C THR A 152 2.05 -1.58 14.38
N ALA A 153 1.02 -2.21 14.94
CA ALA A 153 -0.27 -2.39 14.25
C ALA A 153 -0.96 -1.04 13.97
N GLN A 154 -0.76 -0.03 14.84
CA GLN A 154 -1.26 1.32 14.59
C GLN A 154 -0.57 1.95 13.38
N GLU A 155 0.74 1.84 13.34
CA GLU A 155 1.52 2.35 12.23
C GLU A 155 1.18 1.64 10.92
N ALA A 156 0.94 0.32 10.95
CA ALA A 156 0.52 -0.45 9.79
C ALA A 156 -0.78 0.09 9.17
N LEU A 157 -1.79 0.44 10.00
CA LEU A 157 -3.02 1.07 9.54
C LEU A 157 -2.76 2.46 8.95
N ASP A 158 -2.07 3.29 9.71
CA ASP A 158 -1.87 4.71 9.38
C ASP A 158 -0.98 4.86 8.15
N THR A 159 0.11 4.09 8.08
CA THR A 159 1.02 4.07 6.93
C THR A 159 0.35 3.55 5.67
N ALA A 160 -0.59 2.60 5.77
CA ALA A 160 -1.34 2.16 4.60
C ALA A 160 -2.19 3.29 3.99
N LEU A 161 -2.83 4.12 4.82
CA LEU A 161 -3.55 5.31 4.35
C LEU A 161 -2.59 6.35 3.75
N ILE A 162 -1.44 6.59 4.40
CA ILE A 162 -0.40 7.51 3.89
C ILE A 162 0.16 6.98 2.56
N ALA A 163 0.40 5.68 2.43
CA ALA A 163 0.91 5.06 1.22
C ALA A 163 -0.01 5.29 0.01
N TYR A 164 -1.33 5.19 0.17
CA TYR A 164 -2.28 5.57 -0.87
C TYR A 164 -2.17 7.05 -1.22
N ARG A 165 -2.14 7.93 -0.21
CA ARG A 165 -2.04 9.38 -0.42
C ARG A 165 -0.79 9.76 -1.21
N VAL A 166 0.33 9.08 -0.94
CA VAL A 166 1.61 9.31 -1.60
C VAL A 166 1.64 8.66 -2.99
N ALA A 167 1.30 7.36 -3.09
CA ALA A 167 1.38 6.62 -4.35
C ALA A 167 0.49 7.23 -5.44
N GLU A 168 -0.69 7.74 -5.06
CA GLU A 168 -1.69 8.31 -5.98
C GLU A 168 -1.46 9.80 -6.28
N ASP A 169 -0.43 10.44 -5.70
CA ASP A 169 -0.11 11.84 -6.01
C ASP A 169 0.31 11.96 -7.48
N ARG A 170 -0.33 12.87 -8.23
CA ARG A 170 -0.11 13.04 -9.67
C ARG A 170 1.30 13.46 -10.04
N ARG A 171 2.04 14.06 -9.11
CA ARG A 171 3.45 14.45 -9.31
C ARG A 171 4.35 13.24 -9.46
N ILE A 172 3.96 12.12 -8.84
CA ILE A 172 4.78 10.90 -8.79
C ILE A 172 4.11 9.70 -9.46
N PHE A 173 2.92 9.26 -9.04
CA PHE A 173 2.29 8.02 -9.49
C PHE A 173 3.25 6.83 -9.44
N LEU A 174 3.71 6.47 -8.25
CA LEU A 174 4.64 5.35 -8.03
C LEU A 174 4.07 4.37 -7.01
N PRO A 175 4.32 3.07 -7.17
CA PRO A 175 3.85 2.07 -6.22
C PRO A 175 4.58 2.20 -4.87
N CYS A 176 3.88 1.84 -3.80
CA CYS A 176 4.40 1.77 -2.43
C CYS A 176 4.26 0.37 -1.87
N ALA A 177 5.31 -0.16 -1.27
CA ALA A 177 5.31 -1.43 -0.54
C ALA A 177 5.49 -1.17 0.96
N ILE A 178 4.56 -1.67 1.75
CA ILE A 178 4.57 -1.62 3.21
C ILE A 178 5.20 -2.92 3.71
N SER A 179 6.35 -2.81 4.32
CA SER A 179 7.13 -3.91 4.85
C SER A 179 6.73 -4.16 6.30
N CYS A 180 6.13 -5.31 6.56
CA CYS A 180 5.60 -5.71 7.85
C CYS A 180 6.34 -6.94 8.35
N ASP A 181 6.79 -6.90 9.61
CA ASP A 181 7.33 -8.08 10.27
C ASP A 181 6.39 -9.28 10.14
N GLY A 182 6.90 -10.36 9.58
CA GLY A 182 6.11 -11.55 9.27
C GLY A 182 5.75 -12.43 10.47
N ALA A 183 6.31 -12.20 11.65
CA ALA A 183 6.08 -13.01 12.84
C ALA A 183 5.32 -12.26 13.94
N PHE A 184 5.85 -11.13 14.41
CA PHE A 184 5.28 -10.41 15.55
C PHE A 184 4.17 -9.45 15.11
N LEU A 185 4.45 -8.52 14.22
CA LEU A 185 3.50 -7.51 13.79
C LEU A 185 2.24 -8.14 13.16
N THR A 186 2.41 -9.12 12.30
CA THR A 186 1.33 -9.75 11.55
C THR A 186 0.43 -10.64 12.39
N HIS A 187 0.88 -11.13 13.54
CA HIS A 187 0.16 -12.11 14.35
C HIS A 187 -0.13 -11.66 15.79
N SER A 188 0.59 -10.65 16.32
CA SER A 188 0.34 -10.16 17.67
C SER A 188 -0.75 -9.10 17.69
N GLN A 189 -1.66 -9.19 18.64
CA GLN A 189 -2.72 -8.21 18.81
C GLN A 189 -2.24 -6.99 19.59
N ALA A 190 -2.65 -5.81 19.15
CA ALA A 190 -2.43 -4.54 19.82
C ALA A 190 -3.71 -3.69 19.78
N LEU A 191 -3.79 -2.72 20.68
CA LEU A 191 -4.87 -1.74 20.64
C LEU A 191 -4.59 -0.73 19.52
N VAL A 192 -5.50 -0.67 18.54
CA VAL A 192 -5.44 0.21 17.38
C VAL A 192 -6.60 1.18 17.40
N LYS A 193 -6.31 2.46 17.26
CA LYS A 193 -7.30 3.53 17.07
C LYS A 193 -7.64 3.61 15.59
N ILE A 194 -8.84 3.21 15.25
CA ILE A 194 -9.37 3.25 13.88
C ILE A 194 -10.01 4.61 13.68
N PRO A 195 -9.56 5.41 12.70
CA PRO A 195 -10.13 6.72 12.44
C PRO A 195 -11.54 6.62 11.86
N SER A 196 -12.33 7.69 12.01
CA SER A 196 -13.61 7.77 11.33
C SER A 196 -13.44 7.85 9.81
N GLN A 197 -14.40 7.31 9.06
CA GLN A 197 -14.42 7.39 7.60
C GLN A 197 -14.41 8.84 7.10
N GLU A 198 -15.02 9.75 7.84
CA GLU A 198 -15.06 11.19 7.51
C GLU A 198 -13.65 11.81 7.48
N LYS A 199 -12.82 11.52 8.50
CA LYS A 199 -11.42 11.96 8.54
C LYS A 199 -10.58 11.33 7.42
N VAL A 200 -10.82 10.05 7.14
CA VAL A 200 -10.10 9.39 6.03
C VAL A 200 -10.49 10.01 4.69
N ASN A 201 -11.76 10.33 4.46
CA ASN A 201 -12.21 10.98 3.23
C ASN A 201 -11.65 12.42 3.08
N GLU A 202 -11.39 13.13 4.19
CA GLU A 202 -10.68 14.43 4.17
C GLU A 202 -9.22 14.24 3.76
N PHE A 203 -8.56 13.23 4.31
CA PHE A 203 -7.14 12.97 4.06
C PHE A 203 -6.87 12.34 2.68
N LEU A 204 -7.66 11.35 2.30
CA LEU A 204 -7.46 10.54 1.11
C LEU A 204 -8.60 10.78 0.10
N PRO A 205 -8.41 11.65 -0.89
CA PRO A 205 -9.40 11.86 -1.92
C PRO A 205 -9.61 10.59 -2.77
N ARG A 206 -10.73 10.51 -3.48
CA ARG A 206 -10.98 9.41 -4.40
C ARG A 206 -9.88 9.34 -5.47
N TYR A 207 -9.38 8.14 -5.74
CA TYR A 207 -8.37 7.92 -6.76
C TYR A 207 -8.86 8.36 -8.14
N ASN A 208 -8.01 9.08 -8.86
CA ASN A 208 -8.34 9.59 -10.18
C ASN A 208 -7.07 9.78 -11.02
N ARG A 209 -6.92 8.97 -12.07
CA ARG A 209 -5.84 9.12 -13.06
C ARG A 209 -6.10 10.20 -14.09
N ALA A 210 -7.29 10.78 -14.14
CA ALA A 210 -7.68 11.83 -15.08
C ALA A 210 -7.38 11.45 -16.55
N ASP A 211 -6.50 12.22 -17.18
CA ASP A 211 -6.07 12.05 -18.59
C ASP A 211 -5.19 10.81 -18.85
N LEU A 212 -4.69 10.16 -17.79
CA LEU A 212 -3.90 8.92 -17.87
C LEU A 212 -4.74 7.65 -17.67
N LEU A 213 -6.05 7.77 -17.61
CA LEU A 213 -6.97 6.66 -17.49
C LEU A 213 -7.08 5.87 -18.81
N LEU A 214 -6.96 4.55 -18.76
CA LEU A 214 -7.32 3.69 -19.89
C LEU A 214 -8.83 3.68 -20.05
N HIS A 215 -9.34 4.45 -21.02
CA HIS A 215 -10.75 4.57 -21.29
C HIS A 215 -11.03 4.61 -22.81
N PRO A 216 -12.08 3.95 -23.31
CA PRO A 216 -12.39 3.92 -24.76
C PRO A 216 -12.59 5.31 -25.39
N ASP A 217 -13.16 6.25 -24.63
CA ASP A 217 -13.42 7.62 -25.14
C ASP A 217 -12.15 8.49 -25.20
N ASN A 218 -11.07 8.09 -24.51
CA ASN A 218 -9.78 8.76 -24.55
C ASN A 218 -8.66 7.71 -24.65
N PRO A 219 -8.48 7.07 -25.82
CA PRO A 219 -7.52 5.99 -25.99
C PRO A 219 -6.07 6.49 -25.84
N ILE A 220 -5.34 5.87 -24.94
CA ILE A 220 -3.92 6.13 -24.68
C ILE A 220 -3.13 4.82 -24.68
N THR A 221 -1.81 4.92 -24.87
CA THR A 221 -0.89 3.80 -24.69
C THR A 221 -0.19 3.94 -23.34
N VAL A 222 -0.42 2.99 -22.44
CA VAL A 222 0.21 2.99 -21.10
C VAL A 222 1.56 2.30 -21.09
N ALA A 223 1.76 1.28 -21.91
CA ALA A 223 2.99 0.49 -21.99
C ALA A 223 3.67 0.61 -23.37
N PRO A 224 4.21 1.79 -23.75
CA PRO A 224 4.88 1.94 -25.01
C PRO A 224 6.21 1.17 -25.01
N GLN A 225 6.55 0.54 -26.13
CA GLN A 225 7.91 0.10 -26.39
C GLN A 225 8.68 1.27 -27.02
N GLY A 226 9.62 1.83 -26.26
CA GLY A 226 10.51 2.88 -26.76
C GLY A 226 11.76 2.26 -27.40
N ASN A 227 12.17 2.82 -28.52
CA ASN A 227 13.49 2.57 -29.07
C ASN A 227 14.56 3.38 -28.32
N GLU A 228 15.81 3.32 -28.78
CA GLU A 228 16.94 4.03 -28.19
C GLU A 228 16.76 5.56 -28.11
N ASP A 229 15.95 6.15 -28.97
CA ASP A 229 15.71 7.60 -28.97
C ASP A 229 14.80 8.05 -27.80
N TRP A 230 13.94 7.16 -27.30
CA TRP A 230 12.90 7.50 -26.31
C TRP A 230 13.11 6.87 -24.93
N VAL A 231 13.81 5.74 -24.84
CA VAL A 231 13.92 4.99 -23.59
C VAL A 231 14.56 5.81 -22.46
N MET A 232 15.58 6.62 -22.79
CA MET A 232 16.25 7.48 -21.81
C MET A 232 15.33 8.57 -21.28
N GLU A 233 14.52 9.19 -22.14
CA GLU A 233 13.56 10.22 -21.73
C GLU A 233 12.46 9.63 -20.82
N ILE A 234 11.96 8.44 -21.12
CA ILE A 234 10.99 7.75 -20.29
C ILE A 234 11.61 7.42 -18.92
N ARG A 235 12.83 6.88 -18.89
CA ARG A 235 13.54 6.59 -17.63
C ARG A 235 13.86 7.86 -16.84
N ARG A 236 14.22 8.96 -17.50
CA ARG A 236 14.44 10.25 -16.84
C ARG A 236 13.17 10.79 -16.18
N GLN A 237 11.99 10.60 -16.80
CA GLN A 237 10.71 10.99 -16.20
C GLN A 237 10.40 10.17 -14.95
N ASN A 238 10.66 8.86 -14.94
CA ASN A 238 10.50 8.01 -13.78
C ASN A 238 11.44 8.43 -12.64
N TYR A 239 12.69 8.72 -12.96
CA TYR A 239 13.66 9.20 -12.00
C TYR A 239 13.26 10.54 -11.39
N ALA A 240 12.79 11.48 -12.23
CA ALA A 240 12.29 12.78 -11.76
C ALA A 240 11.04 12.65 -10.88
N ALA A 241 10.19 11.63 -11.09
CA ALA A 241 9.08 11.33 -10.20
C ALA A 241 9.59 10.84 -8.83
N MET A 242 10.60 9.96 -8.82
CA MET A 242 11.21 9.48 -7.59
C MET A 242 11.89 10.61 -6.80
N GLU A 243 12.58 11.54 -7.46
CA GLU A 243 13.18 12.72 -6.81
C GLU A 243 12.13 13.58 -6.06
N ARG A 244 10.91 13.71 -6.62
CA ARG A 244 9.82 14.46 -5.99
C ARG A 244 9.13 13.71 -4.83
N THR A 245 9.34 12.42 -4.73
CA THR A 245 8.66 11.58 -3.72
C THR A 245 8.94 12.07 -2.30
N SER A 246 10.14 12.55 -2.01
CA SER A 246 10.50 13.05 -0.69
C SER A 246 9.67 14.26 -0.23
N GLU A 247 9.32 15.15 -1.15
CA GLU A 247 8.43 16.29 -0.89
C GLU A 247 7.00 15.82 -0.61
N VAL A 248 6.48 14.94 -1.48
CA VAL A 248 5.12 14.40 -1.36
C VAL A 248 4.94 13.62 -0.06
N ILE A 249 5.94 12.84 0.35
CA ILE A 249 5.93 12.12 1.63
C ILE A 249 5.83 13.10 2.81
N ARG A 250 6.68 14.14 2.86
CA ARG A 250 6.63 15.13 3.95
C ARG A 250 5.26 15.82 4.05
N GLU A 251 4.70 16.21 2.91
CA GLU A 251 3.36 16.81 2.86
C GLU A 251 2.29 15.84 3.36
N ALA A 252 2.33 14.57 2.95
CA ALA A 252 1.37 13.57 3.37
C ALA A 252 1.44 13.30 4.88
N TYR A 253 2.64 13.19 5.46
CA TYR A 253 2.82 13.01 6.90
C TYR A 253 2.36 14.24 7.70
N ALA A 254 2.65 15.45 7.23
CA ALA A 254 2.18 16.68 7.88
C ALA A 254 0.64 16.82 7.83
N ASP A 255 0.02 16.49 6.70
CA ASP A 255 -1.44 16.46 6.57
C ASP A 255 -2.05 15.36 7.46
N PHE A 256 -1.41 14.19 7.55
CA PHE A 256 -1.85 13.11 8.41
C PHE A 256 -1.84 13.55 9.88
N GLU A 257 -0.75 14.13 10.37
CA GLU A 257 -0.66 14.67 11.73
C GLU A 257 -1.73 15.72 12.00
N ARG A 258 -1.95 16.64 11.09
CA ARG A 258 -2.96 17.70 11.20
C ARG A 258 -4.40 17.15 11.33
N ILE A 259 -4.74 16.09 10.55
CA ILE A 259 -6.10 15.55 10.49
C ILE A 259 -6.36 14.54 11.61
N PHE A 260 -5.40 13.65 11.85
CA PHE A 260 -5.58 12.54 12.79
C PHE A 260 -4.98 12.79 14.18
N GLY A 261 -4.12 13.81 14.32
CA GLY A 261 -3.47 14.15 15.59
C GLY A 261 -2.42 13.13 16.04
N ARG A 262 -1.92 12.30 15.13
CA ARG A 262 -0.81 11.35 15.36
C ARG A 262 0.38 11.74 14.49
N SER A 263 1.56 11.76 15.09
CA SER A 263 2.82 12.11 14.43
C SER A 263 3.79 10.93 14.50
N TYR A 264 4.48 10.70 13.40
CA TYR A 264 5.55 9.70 13.29
C TYR A 264 6.94 10.35 13.15
N GLY A 265 7.05 11.65 13.48
CA GLY A 265 8.31 12.38 13.41
C GLY A 265 8.84 12.52 11.98
N ASN A 266 10.12 12.20 11.77
CA ASN A 266 10.71 12.25 10.44
C ASN A 266 10.29 11.01 9.62
N PRO A 267 9.67 11.17 8.44
CA PRO A 267 9.19 10.04 7.66
C PRO A 267 10.27 9.17 6.99
N PHE A 268 11.54 9.53 7.11
CA PHE A 268 12.64 8.83 6.43
C PHE A 268 13.56 8.06 7.37
N PHE A 269 13.62 8.45 8.63
CA PHE A 269 14.44 7.80 9.64
C PHE A 269 13.92 8.11 11.05
N GLU A 270 14.16 7.20 11.94
CA GLU A 270 13.94 7.35 13.37
C GLU A 270 15.27 7.67 14.07
N GLU A 271 15.24 8.62 15.00
CA GLU A 271 16.40 8.99 15.81
C GLU A 271 16.27 8.37 17.19
N TYR A 272 17.27 7.62 17.62
CA TYR A 272 17.33 7.05 18.95
C TYR A 272 18.66 7.38 19.61
N GLU A 273 18.60 8.08 20.75
CA GLU A 273 19.78 8.49 21.55
C GLU A 273 20.88 9.19 20.72
N THR A 274 20.49 10.10 19.82
CA THR A 274 21.42 10.78 18.90
C THR A 274 21.90 12.14 19.43
N GLU A 275 21.35 12.66 20.53
CA GLU A 275 21.58 14.04 21.02
C GLU A 275 23.05 14.34 21.35
N ASP A 276 23.82 13.33 21.75
CA ASP A 276 25.23 13.43 22.11
C ASP A 276 26.18 12.63 21.21
N ALA A 277 25.65 12.19 20.04
CA ALA A 277 26.46 11.42 19.08
C ALA A 277 27.38 12.35 18.27
N ASP A 278 28.65 12.00 18.19
CA ASP A 278 29.64 12.69 17.34
C ASP A 278 29.44 12.34 15.84
N VAL A 279 28.89 11.18 15.57
CA VAL A 279 28.60 10.67 14.21
C VAL A 279 27.29 9.87 14.25
N VAL A 280 26.42 10.11 13.30
CA VAL A 280 25.17 9.37 13.08
C VAL A 280 25.18 8.73 11.70
#